data_c78b993b31fc7bba32099dca01680b7e
#
_entry.id   c78b993b31fc7bba32099dca01680b7e
#
_cell.length_a   1.000
_cell.length_b   1.000
_cell.length_c   1.000
_cell.angle_alpha   90.00
_cell.angle_beta   90.00
_cell.angle_gamma   90.00
#
_symmetry.space_group_name_H-M   'P 1'
#
loop_
_entity.id
_entity.type
_entity.pdbx_description
1 polymer ?
#
loop_
_entity_poly.entity_id
_entity_poly.type
_entity_poly.pdbx_seq_one_letter_code
_entity_poly.pdbx_strand_id
1 'polypeptide(L)'
;SSDAYEEYPSFNKEGNMIVYDKVQLTYYRKANWTTFFFGFGGTTVVVENSEIWLRNLKTGENVLLGNGYQPCFSPDGKRIAYVKYSSDAKSTSIWVMNIDGSEQVQVTDAKKGFALNPRWSPDGKRLIFQSSKKDKKDADLYVIDSDGNNLTQLTINKSYDGQPYWTTDGYIYFVSDRGNDPGNYQIWRFKYE
;
A
#
# COMPACT_ATOMS: atom_id res chain seq x y z
N SER A 1 5.98 -23.20 -12.58
CA SER A 1 5.42 -23.29 -11.23
C SER A 1 4.87 -21.93 -10.85
N SER A 2 3.76 -21.89 -10.19
CA SER A 2 3.19 -20.67 -9.60
C SER A 2 3.34 -20.77 -8.09
N ASP A 3 3.99 -19.77 -7.48
CA ASP A 3 4.06 -19.65 -6.04
C ASP A 3 3.15 -18.50 -5.61
N ALA A 4 2.46 -18.67 -4.50
CA ALA A 4 1.65 -17.63 -3.90
C ALA A 4 2.27 -17.20 -2.58
N TYR A 5 2.37 -15.89 -2.38
CA TYR A 5 2.87 -15.29 -1.14
C TYR A 5 1.76 -14.46 -0.50
N GLU A 6 1.68 -14.53 0.81
CA GLU A 6 0.77 -13.71 1.62
C GLU A 6 1.58 -12.58 2.25
N GLU A 7 1.18 -11.33 1.98
CA GLU A 7 1.93 -10.14 2.38
C GLU A 7 1.00 -9.10 3.03
N TYR A 8 1.60 -8.08 3.63
CA TYR A 8 0.95 -6.90 4.20
C TYR A 8 -0.25 -7.20 5.10
N PRO A 9 -0.10 -8.06 6.13
CA PRO A 9 -1.19 -8.36 7.05
C PRO A 9 -1.58 -7.14 7.88
N SER A 10 -2.88 -6.92 8.06
CA SER A 10 -3.46 -5.93 8.95
C SER A 10 -4.55 -6.55 9.79
N PHE A 11 -4.52 -6.33 11.12
CA PHE A 11 -5.53 -6.81 12.04
C PHE A 11 -6.61 -5.75 12.25
N ASN A 12 -7.84 -6.20 12.47
CA ASN A 12 -8.88 -5.33 13.00
C ASN A 12 -8.61 -5.03 14.50
N LYS A 13 -9.33 -4.05 15.04
CA LYS A 13 -9.14 -3.59 16.43
C LYS A 13 -9.29 -4.72 17.47
N GLU A 14 -10.20 -5.66 17.24
CA GLU A 14 -10.49 -6.79 18.13
C GLU A 14 -9.46 -7.93 18.00
N GLY A 15 -8.57 -7.88 17.00
CA GLY A 15 -7.57 -8.92 16.73
C GLY A 15 -8.14 -10.27 16.30
N ASN A 16 -9.41 -10.30 15.85
CA ASN A 16 -10.09 -11.52 15.41
C ASN A 16 -10.26 -11.66 13.90
N MET A 17 -9.87 -10.64 13.15
CA MET A 17 -9.83 -10.65 11.69
C MET A 17 -8.49 -10.14 11.20
N ILE A 18 -8.05 -10.70 10.08
CA ILE A 18 -6.86 -10.24 9.36
C ILE A 18 -7.22 -10.02 7.90
N VAL A 19 -6.85 -8.87 7.36
CA VAL A 19 -6.84 -8.62 5.92
C VAL A 19 -5.40 -8.66 5.43
N TYR A 20 -5.18 -9.29 4.30
CA TYR A 20 -3.86 -9.46 3.68
C TYR A 20 -3.98 -9.51 2.17
N ASP A 21 -2.91 -9.29 1.47
CA ASP A 21 -2.88 -9.57 0.04
C ASP A 21 -2.14 -10.88 -0.25
N LYS A 22 -2.64 -11.56 -1.26
CA LYS A 22 -2.05 -12.78 -1.81
C LYS A 22 -1.56 -12.50 -3.21
N VAL A 23 -0.24 -12.51 -3.34
CA VAL A 23 0.45 -12.26 -4.61
C VAL A 23 0.70 -13.57 -5.30
N GLN A 24 0.20 -13.73 -6.52
CA GLN A 24 0.50 -14.87 -7.37
C GLN A 24 1.65 -14.50 -8.31
N LEU A 25 2.75 -15.23 -8.19
CA LEU A 25 3.92 -15.07 -9.04
C LEU A 25 3.95 -16.18 -10.09
N THR A 26 4.06 -15.80 -11.36
CA THR A 26 4.32 -16.78 -12.43
C THR A 26 5.74 -16.59 -12.94
N TYR A 27 6.48 -17.66 -12.95
CA TYR A 27 7.88 -17.70 -13.39
C TYR A 27 7.94 -18.17 -14.84
N TYR A 28 8.39 -17.29 -15.74
CA TYR A 28 8.70 -17.65 -17.12
C TYR A 28 10.21 -17.74 -17.33
N ARG A 29 10.67 -18.87 -17.87
CA ARG A 29 12.02 -18.97 -18.41
C ARG A 29 12.03 -18.32 -19.79
N LYS A 30 12.55 -17.11 -19.92
CA LYS A 30 12.62 -16.42 -21.21
C LYS A 30 13.98 -16.63 -21.84
N ALA A 31 13.96 -17.20 -23.06
CA ALA A 31 15.05 -17.05 -24.01
C ALA A 31 14.79 -15.76 -24.82
N ASN A 32 15.21 -14.60 -24.43
CA ASN A 32 15.31 -13.33 -25.14
C ASN A 32 14.58 -12.10 -24.55
N TRP A 33 15.37 -11.16 -24.06
CA TRP A 33 15.39 -9.69 -24.09
C TRP A 33 14.10 -8.91 -23.81
N THR A 34 14.22 -8.05 -22.80
CA THR A 34 13.39 -6.91 -22.38
C THR A 34 12.17 -7.22 -21.53
N THR A 35 12.32 -7.22 -20.20
CA THR A 35 11.29 -6.74 -19.26
C THR A 35 11.84 -6.66 -17.83
N PHE A 36 11.35 -5.76 -17.03
CA PHE A 36 11.66 -5.38 -15.66
C PHE A 36 12.26 -6.48 -14.77
N PHE A 37 13.41 -6.17 -14.17
CA PHE A 37 14.25 -7.14 -13.49
C PHE A 37 14.15 -7.03 -11.97
N PHE A 38 13.84 -8.16 -11.36
CA PHE A 38 14.59 -8.61 -10.21
C PHE A 38 15.34 -9.88 -10.62
N GLY A 39 16.67 -9.73 -10.88
CA GLY A 39 17.47 -10.78 -11.46
C GLY A 39 17.91 -11.82 -10.45
N PHE A 40 17.49 -13.05 -10.66
CA PHE A 40 18.24 -14.24 -10.32
C PHE A 40 18.17 -15.21 -11.51
N GLY A 41 19.27 -15.39 -12.20
CA GLY A 41 19.49 -16.56 -13.07
C GLY A 41 18.57 -16.71 -14.29
N GLY A 42 18.24 -15.65 -15.02
CA GLY A 42 17.53 -15.78 -16.30
C GLY A 42 16.04 -16.14 -16.20
N THR A 43 15.43 -16.03 -15.02
CA THR A 43 14.00 -16.24 -14.77
C THR A 43 13.32 -14.88 -14.65
N THR A 44 12.32 -14.59 -15.46
CA THR A 44 11.47 -13.40 -15.31
C THR A 44 10.32 -13.75 -14.37
N VAL A 45 10.17 -12.98 -13.30
CA VAL A 45 9.01 -13.07 -12.40
C VAL A 45 7.98 -12.07 -12.89
N VAL A 46 6.77 -12.52 -13.16
CA VAL A 46 5.64 -11.65 -13.48
C VAL A 46 4.63 -11.77 -12.34
N VAL A 47 4.29 -10.63 -11.75
CA VAL A 47 3.16 -10.55 -10.83
C VAL A 47 1.89 -10.58 -11.69
N GLU A 48 1.19 -11.71 -11.70
CA GLU A 48 -0.01 -11.86 -12.54
C GLU A 48 -1.26 -11.29 -11.86
N ASN A 49 -1.37 -11.48 -10.54
CA ASN A 49 -2.49 -10.97 -9.75
C ASN A 49 -2.07 -10.74 -8.31
N SER A 50 -2.61 -9.70 -7.71
CA SER A 50 -2.63 -9.53 -6.26
C SER A 50 -4.08 -9.43 -5.81
N GLU A 51 -4.48 -10.29 -4.91
CA GLU A 51 -5.84 -10.42 -4.39
C GLU A 51 -5.89 -10.03 -2.93
N ILE A 52 -6.95 -9.35 -2.51
CA ILE A 52 -7.19 -9.01 -1.11
C ILE A 52 -8.10 -10.05 -0.48
N TRP A 53 -7.63 -10.66 0.57
CA TRP A 53 -8.33 -11.68 1.34
C TRP A 53 -8.61 -11.21 2.77
N LEU A 54 -9.78 -11.56 3.26
CA LEU A 54 -10.19 -11.39 4.66
C LEU A 54 -10.28 -12.77 5.31
N ARG A 55 -9.60 -12.94 6.45
CA ARG A 55 -9.67 -14.17 7.25
C ARG A 55 -10.26 -13.88 8.63
N ASN A 56 -11.25 -14.66 9.00
CA ASN A 56 -11.73 -14.72 10.36
C ASN A 56 -10.88 -15.73 11.16
N LEU A 57 -10.15 -15.24 12.16
CA LEU A 57 -9.21 -16.07 12.93
C LEU A 57 -9.91 -17.03 13.91
N LYS A 58 -11.19 -16.79 14.24
CA LYS A 58 -11.97 -17.68 15.11
C LYS A 58 -12.58 -18.86 14.35
N THR A 59 -13.14 -18.58 13.15
CA THR A 59 -13.80 -19.61 12.33
C THR A 59 -12.86 -20.25 11.32
N GLY A 60 -11.75 -19.59 10.99
CA GLY A 60 -10.84 -20.00 9.90
C GLY A 60 -11.35 -19.68 8.49
N GLU A 61 -12.51 -19.02 8.39
CA GLU A 61 -13.10 -18.66 7.09
C GLU A 61 -12.26 -17.61 6.37
N ASN A 62 -12.09 -17.81 5.05
CA ASN A 62 -11.42 -16.88 4.16
C ASN A 62 -12.40 -16.38 3.09
N VAL A 63 -12.40 -15.07 2.88
CA VAL A 63 -13.24 -14.40 1.88
C VAL A 63 -12.36 -13.58 0.94
N LEU A 64 -12.49 -13.79 -0.37
CA LEU A 64 -11.86 -12.95 -1.40
C LEU A 64 -12.67 -11.65 -1.53
N LEU A 65 -12.02 -10.49 -1.28
CA LEU A 65 -12.64 -9.17 -1.37
C LEU A 65 -12.46 -8.50 -2.74
N GLY A 66 -11.44 -8.89 -3.49
CA GLY A 66 -11.14 -8.35 -4.81
C GLY A 66 -9.65 -8.24 -5.12
N ASN A 67 -9.32 -7.58 -6.24
CA ASN A 67 -7.94 -7.37 -6.65
C ASN A 67 -7.35 -6.12 -6.01
N GLY A 68 -6.11 -6.21 -5.56
CA GLY A 68 -5.37 -5.12 -4.94
C GLY A 68 -4.29 -5.63 -4.00
N TYR A 69 -3.57 -4.73 -3.37
CA TYR A 69 -2.47 -5.05 -2.46
C TYR A 69 -2.29 -3.99 -1.38
N GLN A 70 -1.45 -4.27 -0.37
CA GLN A 70 -1.20 -3.42 0.79
C GLN A 70 -2.49 -3.00 1.54
N PRO A 71 -3.39 -3.93 1.89
CA PRO A 71 -4.62 -3.59 2.56
C PRO A 71 -4.37 -3.19 4.02
N CYS A 72 -5.21 -2.29 4.55
CA CYS A 72 -5.23 -1.97 5.97
C CYS A 72 -6.65 -1.64 6.46
N PHE A 73 -6.99 -2.14 7.66
CA PHE A 73 -8.25 -1.83 8.31
C PHE A 73 -8.34 -0.37 8.75
N SER A 74 -9.53 0.21 8.63
CA SER A 74 -9.89 1.41 9.37
C SER A 74 -9.94 1.14 10.88
N PRO A 75 -9.74 2.17 11.74
CA PRO A 75 -9.74 2.00 13.20
C PRO A 75 -11.02 1.42 13.77
N ASP A 76 -12.16 1.63 13.11
CA ASP A 76 -13.45 1.08 13.47
C ASP A 76 -13.71 -0.33 12.91
N GLY A 77 -12.77 -0.87 12.11
CA GLY A 77 -12.85 -2.19 11.48
C GLY A 77 -13.91 -2.34 10.40
N LYS A 78 -14.55 -1.25 9.95
CA LYS A 78 -15.67 -1.31 8.98
C LYS A 78 -15.24 -1.14 7.54
N ARG A 79 -14.07 -0.54 7.30
CA ARG A 79 -13.54 -0.27 5.97
C ARG A 79 -12.11 -0.79 5.82
N ILE A 80 -11.69 -0.97 4.58
CA ILE A 80 -10.35 -1.38 4.20
C ILE A 80 -9.85 -0.39 3.16
N ALA A 81 -8.68 0.24 3.43
CA ALA A 81 -7.94 0.98 2.42
C ALA A 81 -6.92 0.04 1.77
N TYR A 82 -6.70 0.18 0.48
CA TYR A 82 -5.83 -0.70 -0.29
C TYR A 82 -5.35 -0.02 -1.57
N VAL A 83 -4.42 -0.64 -2.27
CA VAL A 83 -3.82 -0.12 -3.50
C VAL A 83 -4.25 -0.94 -4.70
N LYS A 84 -4.51 -0.27 -5.83
CA LYS A 84 -4.67 -0.90 -7.14
C LYS A 84 -3.68 -0.35 -8.15
N TYR A 85 -3.20 -1.21 -9.05
CA TYR A 85 -2.52 -0.78 -10.27
C TYR A 85 -3.51 -0.16 -11.26
N SER A 86 -3.05 0.81 -12.03
CA SER A 86 -3.74 1.22 -13.26
C SER A 86 -3.78 0.05 -14.25
N SER A 87 -4.72 0.08 -15.20
CA SER A 87 -4.88 -0.98 -16.20
C SER A 87 -3.62 -1.21 -17.06
N ASP A 88 -2.78 -0.19 -17.21
CA ASP A 88 -1.51 -0.26 -17.93
C ASP A 88 -0.31 -0.58 -17.02
N ALA A 89 -0.55 -0.86 -15.73
CA ALA A 89 0.43 -1.13 -14.68
C ALA A 89 1.53 -0.06 -14.51
N LYS A 90 1.28 1.18 -14.95
CA LYS A 90 2.26 2.28 -14.92
C LYS A 90 2.09 3.23 -13.76
N SER A 91 1.07 3.07 -12.96
CA SER A 91 0.75 3.87 -11.79
C SER A 91 -0.09 3.09 -10.79
N THR A 92 -0.25 3.64 -9.60
CA THR A 92 -1.09 3.05 -8.57
C THR A 92 -2.00 4.10 -7.95
N SER A 93 -3.12 3.65 -7.42
CA SER A 93 -4.07 4.48 -6.69
C SER A 93 -4.55 3.80 -5.43
N ILE A 94 -4.89 4.61 -4.43
CA ILE A 94 -5.49 4.15 -3.19
C ILE A 94 -6.99 4.10 -3.36
N TRP A 95 -7.58 3.03 -2.88
CA TRP A 95 -9.01 2.74 -2.87
C TRP A 95 -9.46 2.45 -1.44
N VAL A 96 -10.73 2.66 -1.20
CA VAL A 96 -11.41 2.27 0.04
C VAL A 96 -12.60 1.41 -0.31
N MET A 97 -12.87 0.37 0.48
CA MET A 97 -14.05 -0.48 0.39
C MET A 97 -14.60 -0.80 1.78
N ASN A 98 -15.84 -1.27 1.85
CA ASN A 98 -16.38 -1.88 3.06
C ASN A 98 -15.69 -3.22 3.35
N ILE A 99 -15.82 -3.68 4.61
CA ILE A 99 -15.21 -4.96 5.04
C ILE A 99 -15.71 -6.18 4.27
N ASP A 100 -16.89 -6.10 3.68
CA ASP A 100 -17.48 -7.15 2.83
C ASP A 100 -17.06 -7.06 1.35
N GLY A 101 -16.17 -6.13 1.01
CA GLY A 101 -15.69 -5.88 -0.36
C GLY A 101 -16.59 -4.99 -1.21
N SER A 102 -17.73 -4.52 -0.66
CA SER A 102 -18.64 -3.60 -1.35
C SER A 102 -18.16 -2.15 -1.33
N GLU A 103 -18.85 -1.27 -2.06
CA GLU A 103 -18.61 0.19 -2.11
C GLU A 103 -17.14 0.59 -2.38
N GLN A 104 -16.54 0.00 -3.41
CA GLN A 104 -15.17 0.31 -3.79
C GLN A 104 -15.06 1.71 -4.41
N VAL A 105 -14.39 2.62 -3.71
CA VAL A 105 -14.22 4.02 -4.11
C VAL A 105 -12.73 4.34 -4.29
N GLN A 106 -12.38 4.97 -5.42
CA GLN A 106 -11.04 5.47 -5.67
C GLN A 106 -10.82 6.77 -4.91
N VAL A 107 -9.77 6.81 -4.09
CA VAL A 107 -9.42 7.97 -3.24
C VAL A 107 -8.35 8.84 -3.88
N THR A 108 -7.34 8.25 -4.54
CA THR A 108 -6.27 9.01 -5.20
C THR A 108 -6.30 8.86 -6.72
N ASP A 109 -5.89 9.92 -7.44
CA ASP A 109 -5.82 9.90 -8.90
C ASP A 109 -4.60 9.10 -9.39
N ALA A 110 -4.83 8.00 -10.09
CA ALA A 110 -3.80 7.15 -10.68
C ALA A 110 -2.90 7.87 -11.71
N LYS A 111 -3.32 9.01 -12.27
CA LYS A 111 -2.54 9.78 -13.24
C LYS A 111 -1.34 10.49 -12.61
N LYS A 112 -1.33 10.66 -11.29
CA LYS A 112 -0.31 11.42 -10.56
C LYS A 112 0.94 10.63 -10.17
N GLY A 113 1.05 9.33 -10.52
CA GLY A 113 2.19 8.47 -10.23
C GLY A 113 1.84 7.29 -9.34
N PHE A 114 2.71 6.97 -8.39
CA PHE A 114 2.51 5.84 -7.49
C PHE A 114 2.05 6.33 -6.12
N ALA A 115 0.92 5.83 -5.65
CA ALA A 115 0.41 6.01 -4.29
C ALA A 115 0.42 4.65 -3.59
N LEU A 116 1.16 4.52 -2.48
CA LEU A 116 1.49 3.25 -1.84
C LEU A 116 1.41 3.37 -0.30
N ASN A 117 1.34 2.22 0.36
CA ASN A 117 1.38 2.09 1.82
C ASN A 117 0.34 2.97 2.53
N PRO A 118 -0.95 2.87 2.20
CA PRO A 118 -1.98 3.64 2.90
C PRO A 118 -2.07 3.23 4.37
N ARG A 119 -2.29 4.21 5.24
CA ARG A 119 -2.62 4.01 6.66
C ARG A 119 -3.71 5.00 7.07
N TRP A 120 -4.62 4.55 7.88
CA TRP A 120 -5.68 5.39 8.40
C TRP A 120 -5.19 6.32 9.51
N SER A 121 -5.77 7.53 9.57
CA SER A 121 -5.70 8.36 10.77
C SER A 121 -6.44 7.65 11.93
N PRO A 122 -6.07 7.92 13.19
CA PRO A 122 -6.71 7.27 14.34
C PRO A 122 -8.22 7.50 14.45
N ASP A 123 -8.72 8.61 13.92
CA ASP A 123 -10.15 8.94 13.87
C ASP A 123 -10.88 8.31 12.66
N GLY A 124 -10.16 7.63 11.77
CA GLY A 124 -10.71 6.97 10.57
C GLY A 124 -11.23 7.91 9.49
N LYS A 125 -10.92 9.22 9.55
CA LYS A 125 -11.42 10.19 8.57
C LYS A 125 -10.46 10.41 7.41
N ARG A 126 -9.17 10.20 7.63
CA ARG A 126 -8.10 10.48 6.65
C ARG A 126 -7.22 9.27 6.42
N LEU A 127 -6.50 9.33 5.32
CA LEU A 127 -5.46 8.38 4.95
C LEU A 127 -4.13 9.13 4.81
N ILE A 128 -3.06 8.58 5.38
CA ILE A 128 -1.69 8.94 5.06
C ILE A 128 -1.11 7.89 4.12
N PHE A 129 -0.31 8.31 3.17
CA PHE A 129 0.33 7.43 2.20
C PHE A 129 1.62 8.04 1.65
N GLN A 130 2.45 7.22 1.05
CA GLN A 130 3.58 7.69 0.26
C GLN A 130 3.19 7.84 -1.19
N SER A 131 3.72 8.87 -1.86
CA SER A 131 3.56 9.05 -3.30
C SER A 131 4.86 9.48 -3.95
N SER A 132 5.13 8.89 -5.12
CA SER A 132 6.26 9.24 -5.97
C SER A 132 5.79 9.53 -7.39
N LYS A 133 6.48 10.45 -8.07
CA LYS A 133 6.29 10.68 -9.51
C LYS A 133 6.92 9.54 -10.28
N LYS A 134 6.37 9.24 -11.47
CA LYS A 134 6.71 8.08 -12.31
C LYS A 134 8.22 7.90 -12.60
N ASP A 135 8.98 8.99 -12.58
CA ASP A 135 10.40 8.99 -12.95
C ASP A 135 11.33 9.38 -11.77
N LYS A 136 10.80 9.40 -10.54
CA LYS A 136 11.57 9.80 -9.35
C LYS A 136 11.74 8.63 -8.39
N LYS A 137 12.95 8.49 -7.87
CA LYS A 137 13.27 7.53 -6.80
C LYS A 137 12.84 8.04 -5.42
N ASP A 138 12.62 9.36 -5.31
CA ASP A 138 12.15 10.03 -4.11
C ASP A 138 10.62 9.87 -3.98
N ALA A 139 10.17 9.60 -2.78
CA ALA A 139 8.76 9.59 -2.42
C ALA A 139 8.53 10.57 -1.28
N ASP A 140 7.38 11.21 -1.27
CA ASP A 140 6.93 12.11 -0.22
C ASP A 140 5.67 11.56 0.45
N LEU A 141 5.41 12.02 1.67
CA LEU A 141 4.20 11.70 2.42
C LEU A 141 3.07 12.68 2.08
N TYR A 142 1.88 12.13 1.95
CA TYR A 142 0.64 12.86 1.70
C TYR A 142 -0.45 12.42 2.64
N VAL A 143 -1.37 13.35 2.95
CA VAL A 143 -2.63 13.07 3.63
C VAL A 143 -3.78 13.44 2.73
N ILE A 144 -4.85 12.66 2.78
CA ILE A 144 -6.09 12.90 2.03
C ILE A 144 -7.28 12.46 2.89
N ASP A 145 -8.42 13.11 2.75
CA ASP A 145 -9.65 12.64 3.35
C ASP A 145 -10.08 11.31 2.71
N SER A 146 -10.74 10.45 3.46
CA SER A 146 -11.11 9.12 2.97
C SER A 146 -12.15 9.13 1.84
N ASP A 147 -12.74 10.30 1.54
CA ASP A 147 -13.61 10.56 0.40
C ASP A 147 -12.86 11.10 -0.84
N GLY A 148 -11.53 11.28 -0.75
CA GLY A 148 -10.68 11.77 -1.83
C GLY A 148 -10.49 13.28 -1.88
N ASN A 149 -11.03 14.04 -0.93
CA ASN A 149 -10.88 15.49 -0.84
C ASN A 149 -9.65 15.90 -0.02
N ASN A 150 -9.30 17.18 -0.03
CA ASN A 150 -8.30 17.83 0.84
C ASN A 150 -6.90 17.18 0.81
N LEU A 151 -6.42 16.80 -0.38
CA LEU A 151 -5.07 16.26 -0.56
C LEU A 151 -4.01 17.29 -0.12
N THR A 152 -3.17 16.92 0.82
CA THR A 152 -2.08 17.74 1.37
C THR A 152 -0.76 16.97 1.34
N GLN A 153 0.30 17.61 0.82
CA GLN A 153 1.67 17.08 0.88
C GLN A 153 2.29 17.45 2.23
N LEU A 154 2.84 16.47 2.94
CA LEU A 154 3.42 16.64 4.27
C LEU A 154 4.95 16.79 4.27
N THR A 155 5.62 16.13 3.33
CA THR A 155 7.07 16.23 3.20
C THR A 155 7.46 16.71 1.81
N ILE A 156 8.49 17.56 1.75
CA ILE A 156 9.00 18.17 0.50
C ILE A 156 10.51 18.16 0.57
N ASN A 157 11.15 17.13 0.04
CA ASN A 157 12.61 17.06 -0.03
C ASN A 157 13.05 16.09 -1.13
N LYS A 158 14.37 15.91 -1.31
CA LYS A 158 14.93 14.98 -2.30
C LYS A 158 15.16 13.57 -1.77
N SER A 159 14.78 13.32 -0.53
CA SER A 159 14.93 12.03 0.11
C SER A 159 13.70 11.16 -0.16
N TYR A 160 13.86 9.87 0.01
CA TYR A 160 12.74 8.96 0.10
C TYR A 160 12.09 9.10 1.47
N ASP A 161 10.81 9.45 1.51
CA ASP A 161 9.95 9.41 2.70
C ASP A 161 8.81 8.43 2.45
N GLY A 162 8.77 7.33 3.20
CA GLY A 162 7.79 6.27 2.92
C GLY A 162 7.40 5.44 4.13
N GLN A 163 6.54 4.45 3.90
CA GLN A 163 6.03 3.53 4.91
C GLN A 163 5.46 4.26 6.15
N PRO A 164 4.54 5.20 5.97
CA PRO A 164 4.04 5.99 7.09
C PRO A 164 3.22 5.15 8.07
N TYR A 165 3.24 5.55 9.33
CA TYR A 165 2.36 5.02 10.37
C TYR A 165 1.84 6.17 11.25
N TRP A 166 0.53 6.27 11.43
CA TRP A 166 -0.12 7.31 12.21
C TRP A 166 -0.54 6.77 13.58
N THR A 167 0.01 7.33 14.64
CA THR A 167 -0.25 6.89 16.02
C THR A 167 -1.40 7.65 16.66
N THR A 168 -2.00 7.07 17.68
CA THR A 168 -3.14 7.66 18.43
C THR A 168 -2.78 8.92 19.22
N ASP A 169 -1.51 9.14 19.53
CA ASP A 169 -0.98 10.36 20.18
C ASP A 169 -0.63 11.49 19.19
N GLY A 170 -0.98 11.30 17.90
CA GLY A 170 -0.88 12.30 16.84
C GLY A 170 0.49 12.38 16.16
N TYR A 171 1.40 11.43 16.42
CA TYR A 171 2.65 11.37 15.66
C TYR A 171 2.50 10.57 14.37
N ILE A 172 3.21 11.03 13.34
CA ILE A 172 3.43 10.29 12.10
C ILE A 172 4.88 9.81 12.11
N TYR A 173 5.06 8.49 12.12
CA TYR A 173 6.34 7.83 11.94
C TYR A 173 6.50 7.42 10.49
N PHE A 174 7.72 7.46 9.97
CA PHE A 174 8.01 7.08 8.60
C PHE A 174 9.48 6.72 8.42
N VAL A 175 9.79 6.05 7.34
CA VAL A 175 11.15 5.68 6.95
C VAL A 175 11.68 6.73 5.98
N SER A 176 12.91 7.21 6.20
CA SER A 176 13.55 8.19 5.33
C SER A 176 15.06 8.00 5.28
N ASP A 177 15.66 8.30 4.13
CA ASP A 177 17.12 8.38 3.94
C ASP A 177 17.65 9.83 4.04
N ARG A 178 16.83 10.79 4.55
CA ARG A 178 17.23 12.18 4.76
C ARG A 178 18.44 12.29 5.69
N GLY A 179 19.39 13.14 5.33
CA GLY A 179 20.60 13.35 6.12
C GLY A 179 21.63 12.23 6.04
N ASN A 180 21.40 11.22 5.22
CA ASN A 180 22.28 10.08 4.99
C ASN A 180 22.57 9.86 3.50
N ASP A 181 23.44 8.92 3.18
CA ASP A 181 23.60 8.44 1.82
C ASP A 181 22.28 7.81 1.31
N PRO A 182 21.95 7.97 0.03
CA PRO A 182 20.74 7.40 -0.55
C PRO A 182 20.62 5.90 -0.28
N GLY A 183 19.47 5.48 0.27
CA GLY A 183 19.22 4.09 0.63
C GLY A 183 19.65 3.71 2.06
N ASN A 184 20.24 4.61 2.83
CA ASN A 184 20.52 4.41 4.26
C ASN A 184 19.35 4.96 5.10
N TYR A 185 18.35 4.11 5.30
CA TYR A 185 17.08 4.50 5.90
C TYR A 185 17.11 4.52 7.43
N GLN A 186 16.42 5.52 8.00
CA GLN A 186 16.16 5.66 9.43
C GLN A 186 14.69 5.95 9.69
N ILE A 187 14.24 5.73 10.92
CA ILE A 187 12.89 6.07 11.35
C ILE A 187 12.87 7.52 11.82
N TRP A 188 11.97 8.29 11.21
CA TRP A 188 11.69 9.68 11.54
C TRP A 188 10.27 9.85 12.05
N ARG A 189 10.02 10.94 12.75
CA ARG A 189 8.65 11.30 13.16
C ARG A 189 8.46 12.80 13.20
N PHE A 190 7.22 13.22 13.03
CA PHE A 190 6.75 14.56 13.37
C PHE A 190 5.34 14.48 13.97
N LYS A 191 4.93 15.52 14.69
CA LYS A 191 3.57 15.65 15.21
C LYS A 191 2.69 16.28 14.14
N TYR A 192 1.55 15.68 13.87
CA TYR A 192 0.54 16.21 12.96
C TYR A 192 -0.54 16.90 13.81
N GLU A 193 -0.74 18.20 13.58
CA GLU A 193 -1.73 19.05 14.28
C GLU A 193 -3.03 19.18 13.52
#